data_a2cf0d81d71de2e36c8e691f34198480
#
_entry.id   a2cf0d81d71de2e36c8e691f34198480
#
_cell.length_a   1.000
_cell.length_b   1.000
_cell.length_c   1.000
_cell.angle_alpha   90.00
_cell.angle_beta   90.00
_cell.angle_gamma   90.00
#
_symmetry.space_group_name_H-M   'P 1'
#
loop_
_entity.id
_entity.type
_entity.pdbx_description
1 polymer ?
#
loop_
_entity_poly.entity_id
_entity_poly.type
_entity_poly.pdbx_seq_one_letter_code
_entity_poly.pdbx_strand_id
1 'polypeptide(L)'
;MISTVSERAFYTLHCGIPPQSGTLPLAVVLQIRAGKLIRTAQVGFWSEAKVARLFVDNLTVMDFSYLDADRGVVGESWIVDIELGGELDDQGMVFDFGHVKKQIKQLIDAQADHRLLVPAAYAGCRTQSVGNDLLVEFSLANGGLIRHQSPRDAVLLVTSDVISAEVVAEDLALQLRSVLPDNVSDVLVKLRCEEIEGAFFHYSHGLQKHQGQCQRIAHGHRSRLELSVHGARDHELEAQWVAKLRDIYIASKEHISGKTVHNGMTHIDMAYDAAQGHFSLSLPEHQVFVVPCVSTVENIANHLALAASTDCGLAVHVKAFEGVGKGAFGSAKMV
;
A
#
# COMPACT_ATOMS: atom_id res chain seq x y z
N MET A 1 -4.24 34.69 29.15
CA MET A 1 -5.13 33.64 28.57
C MET A 1 -4.30 32.40 28.48
N ILE A 2 -4.50 31.47 29.40
CA ILE A 2 -3.70 30.25 29.55
C ILE A 2 -4.50 29.12 28.90
N SER A 3 -3.94 28.54 27.84
CA SER A 3 -4.48 27.35 27.15
C SER A 3 -4.09 26.11 27.95
N THR A 4 -5.06 25.39 28.47
CA THR A 4 -4.88 24.12 29.19
C THR A 4 -4.94 22.98 28.16
N VAL A 5 -3.79 22.36 27.91
CA VAL A 5 -3.67 21.06 27.22
C VAL A 5 -4.05 19.98 28.24
N SER A 6 -5.01 19.12 27.89
CA SER A 6 -5.42 17.96 28.67
C SER A 6 -4.59 16.74 28.25
N GLU A 7 -3.55 16.43 29.02
CA GLU A 7 -2.85 15.14 28.90
C GLU A 7 -3.64 14.04 29.58
N ARG A 8 -4.01 13.00 28.83
CA ARG A 8 -4.52 11.73 29.37
C ARG A 8 -3.35 10.75 29.50
N ALA A 9 -2.85 10.54 30.72
CA ALA A 9 -1.89 9.49 30.98
C ALA A 9 -2.64 8.24 31.51
N PHE A 10 -2.43 7.10 30.83
CA PHE A 10 -2.91 5.80 31.32
C PHE A 10 -1.76 5.08 32.03
N TYR A 11 -1.94 4.74 33.28
CA TYR A 11 -1.02 3.87 34.02
C TYR A 11 -1.71 2.55 34.35
N THR A 12 -1.14 1.45 33.90
CA THR A 12 -1.55 0.10 34.27
C THR A 12 -0.61 -0.40 35.37
N LEU A 13 -1.13 -0.56 36.57
CA LEU A 13 -0.40 -1.19 37.67
C LEU A 13 -0.75 -2.67 37.72
N HIS A 14 0.23 -3.54 37.43
CA HIS A 14 0.13 -4.97 37.68
C HIS A 14 0.49 -5.24 39.16
N CYS A 15 -0.47 -5.68 39.94
CA CYS A 15 -0.22 -6.22 41.23
C CYS A 15 -0.29 -7.75 41.15
N GLY A 16 0.87 -8.41 41.24
CA GLY A 16 0.97 -9.85 41.20
C GLY A 16 0.61 -10.50 42.54
N ILE A 17 -0.55 -11.16 42.60
CA ILE A 17 -0.89 -12.19 43.57
C ILE A 17 -1.73 -13.23 42.85
N PRO A 18 -1.39 -14.54 42.88
CA PRO A 18 -2.19 -15.56 42.23
C PRO A 18 -3.50 -15.80 42.95
N PRO A 19 -4.63 -16.01 42.25
CA PRO A 19 -5.93 -16.17 42.91
C PRO A 19 -6.07 -17.59 43.48
N GLN A 20 -6.41 -17.68 44.74
CA GLN A 20 -7.10 -18.83 45.27
C GLN A 20 -8.59 -18.55 45.24
N SER A 21 -9.32 -19.44 44.58
CA SER A 21 -10.76 -19.69 44.59
C SER A 21 -11.72 -18.48 44.66
N GLY A 22 -12.37 -18.18 43.54
CA GLY A 22 -13.77 -17.77 43.56
C GLY A 22 -14.11 -16.29 43.66
N THR A 23 -13.17 -15.34 43.51
CA THR A 23 -13.46 -13.91 43.47
C THR A 23 -12.81 -13.23 42.28
N LEU A 24 -13.66 -12.63 41.41
CA LEU A 24 -13.24 -11.86 40.24
C LEU A 24 -12.50 -10.57 40.63
N PRO A 25 -11.51 -10.12 39.88
CA PRO A 25 -10.72 -8.94 40.19
C PRO A 25 -11.55 -7.65 40.10
N LEU A 26 -11.47 -6.84 41.11
CA LEU A 26 -12.06 -5.50 41.15
C LEU A 26 -11.24 -4.57 40.28
N ALA A 27 -11.76 -4.12 39.14
CA ALA A 27 -11.13 -3.08 38.33
C ALA A 27 -11.46 -1.71 38.95
N VAL A 28 -10.46 -1.05 39.53
CA VAL A 28 -10.58 0.33 40.01
C VAL A 28 -10.18 1.27 38.89
N VAL A 29 -11.15 2.00 38.34
CA VAL A 29 -10.90 3.09 37.39
C VAL A 29 -10.66 4.37 38.16
N LEU A 30 -9.46 4.93 38.08
CA LEU A 30 -9.10 6.22 38.69
C LEU A 30 -9.34 7.33 37.63
N GLN A 31 -10.30 8.20 37.90
CA GLN A 31 -10.48 9.43 37.10
C GLN A 31 -10.01 10.65 37.90
N ILE A 32 -9.17 11.47 37.27
CA ILE A 32 -8.78 12.78 37.86
C ILE A 32 -9.61 13.86 37.16
N ARG A 33 -10.48 14.53 37.92
CA ARG A 33 -11.19 15.74 37.54
C ARG A 33 -10.81 16.90 38.44
N ALA A 34 -10.37 18.00 37.87
CA ALA A 34 -10.06 19.26 38.57
C ALA A 34 -9.15 19.10 39.82
N GLY A 35 -8.07 18.29 39.70
CA GLY A 35 -7.06 18.15 40.77
C GLY A 35 -7.49 17.34 41.98
N LYS A 36 -8.66 16.70 41.98
CA LYS A 36 -9.11 15.80 43.05
C LYS A 36 -9.22 14.36 42.56
N LEU A 37 -8.60 13.45 43.32
CA LEU A 37 -8.71 12.00 43.10
C LEU A 37 -10.09 11.54 43.61
N ILE A 38 -10.96 11.13 42.69
CA ILE A 38 -12.25 10.56 43.04
C ILE A 38 -12.15 9.04 42.87
N ARG A 39 -12.21 8.28 43.92
CA ARG A 39 -12.37 6.83 43.92
C ARG A 39 -13.85 6.50 43.70
N THR A 40 -14.23 6.14 42.51
CA THR A 40 -15.50 5.47 42.24
C THR A 40 -15.24 3.98 42.09
N ALA A 41 -15.64 3.18 43.05
CA ALA A 41 -15.75 1.74 42.83
C ALA A 41 -17.04 1.51 42.03
N GLN A 42 -16.93 1.39 40.72
CA GLN A 42 -18.00 0.82 39.93
C GLN A 42 -17.89 -0.71 40.05
N VAL A 43 -18.75 -1.28 40.90
CA VAL A 43 -19.10 -2.69 40.79
C VAL A 43 -19.97 -2.79 39.51
N GLY A 44 -19.32 -2.91 38.36
CA GLY A 44 -20.01 -3.29 37.15
C GLY A 44 -20.45 -4.73 37.31
N PHE A 45 -21.74 -4.98 37.54
CA PHE A 45 -22.33 -6.22 37.10
C PHE A 45 -22.04 -6.29 35.60
N TRP A 46 -21.13 -7.18 35.20
CA TRP A 46 -21.04 -7.61 33.82
C TRP A 46 -22.36 -8.34 33.55
N SER A 47 -23.41 -7.63 33.14
CA SER A 47 -24.38 -8.25 32.25
C SER A 47 -23.54 -8.86 31.13
N GLU A 48 -23.74 -10.12 30.80
CA GLU A 48 -23.05 -10.78 29.69
C GLU A 48 -23.10 -9.84 28.50
N ALA A 49 -22.06 -9.03 28.33
CA ALA A 49 -21.97 -8.11 27.23
C ALA A 49 -21.77 -9.02 26.02
N LYS A 50 -22.82 -9.21 25.23
CA LYS A 50 -22.81 -9.96 23.96
C LYS A 50 -21.95 -9.23 22.92
N VAL A 51 -20.74 -8.85 23.29
CA VAL A 51 -19.80 -8.14 22.42
C VAL A 51 -18.58 -9.02 22.18
N ALA A 52 -18.20 -9.17 20.93
CA ALA A 52 -16.99 -9.89 20.55
C ALA A 52 -16.14 -9.04 19.60
N ARG A 53 -14.85 -9.33 19.54
CA ARG A 53 -13.93 -8.80 18.55
C ARG A 53 -13.41 -9.95 17.67
N LEU A 54 -13.57 -9.80 16.40
CA LEU A 54 -13.13 -10.75 15.39
C LEU A 54 -11.91 -10.16 14.66
N PHE A 55 -11.03 -11.01 14.17
CA PHE A 55 -9.90 -10.56 13.36
C PHE A 55 -9.72 -11.46 12.12
N VAL A 56 -9.13 -10.88 11.09
CA VAL A 56 -8.68 -11.61 9.90
C VAL A 56 -7.30 -11.09 9.54
N ASP A 57 -6.30 -11.93 9.74
CA ASP A 57 -4.94 -11.66 9.29
C ASP A 57 -4.80 -12.04 7.80
N ASN A 58 -4.00 -11.27 7.06
CA ASN A 58 -3.76 -11.48 5.64
C ASN A 58 -5.06 -11.57 4.81
N LEU A 59 -6.00 -10.68 5.06
CA LEU A 59 -7.29 -10.68 4.35
C LEU A 59 -7.09 -10.53 2.84
N THR A 60 -6.24 -9.62 2.43
CA THR A 60 -5.84 -9.37 1.04
C THR A 60 -4.49 -8.65 1.00
N VAL A 61 -3.95 -8.49 -0.20
CA VAL A 61 -2.81 -7.61 -0.49
C VAL A 61 -3.31 -6.51 -1.40
N MET A 62 -2.97 -5.26 -1.10
CA MET A 62 -3.16 -4.11 -1.98
C MET A 62 -1.84 -3.83 -2.69
N ASP A 63 -1.86 -3.93 -4.01
CA ASP A 63 -0.75 -3.56 -4.90
C ASP A 63 -1.11 -2.22 -5.57
N PHE A 64 -0.35 -1.16 -5.33
CA PHE A 64 -0.70 0.17 -5.79
C PHE A 64 0.55 1.03 -6.03
N SER A 65 0.39 2.20 -6.65
CA SER A 65 1.42 3.23 -6.64
C SER A 65 0.96 4.45 -5.85
N TYR A 66 1.90 5.20 -5.32
CA TYR A 66 1.60 6.48 -4.69
C TYR A 66 2.60 7.56 -5.09
N LEU A 67 2.21 8.83 -4.93
CA LEU A 67 3.09 9.96 -5.16
C LEU A 67 3.78 10.39 -3.87
N ASP A 68 5.09 10.54 -3.95
CA ASP A 68 5.97 11.00 -2.88
C ASP A 68 6.86 12.14 -3.40
N ALA A 69 7.00 13.21 -2.61
CA ALA A 69 7.72 14.42 -3.04
C ALA A 69 9.22 14.20 -3.29
N ASP A 70 9.82 13.27 -2.59
CA ASP A 70 11.26 12.96 -2.70
C ASP A 70 11.53 11.78 -3.62
N ARG A 71 10.65 10.78 -3.63
CA ARG A 71 10.83 9.50 -4.31
C ARG A 71 10.15 9.43 -5.68
N GLY A 72 9.14 10.25 -5.94
CA GLY A 72 8.40 10.24 -7.20
C GLY A 72 7.18 9.31 -7.19
N VAL A 73 7.03 8.48 -8.23
CA VAL A 73 6.00 7.43 -8.29
C VAL A 73 6.56 6.18 -7.67
N VAL A 74 6.00 5.79 -6.55
CA VAL A 74 6.47 4.65 -5.74
C VAL A 74 5.45 3.52 -5.80
N GLY A 75 5.88 2.35 -6.28
CA GLY A 75 5.06 1.14 -6.18
C GLY A 75 5.12 0.55 -4.78
N GLU A 76 4.00 0.05 -4.27
CA GLU A 76 3.91 -0.50 -2.93
C GLU A 76 2.97 -1.71 -2.90
N SER A 77 3.19 -2.58 -1.91
CA SER A 77 2.35 -3.73 -1.60
C SER A 77 2.11 -3.80 -0.11
N TRP A 78 0.86 -3.56 0.32
CA TRP A 78 0.49 -3.69 1.72
C TRP A 78 -0.41 -4.90 1.96
N ILE A 79 -0.04 -5.68 2.97
CA ILE A 79 -0.88 -6.74 3.52
C ILE A 79 -1.94 -6.07 4.41
N VAL A 80 -3.19 -6.48 4.21
CA VAL A 80 -4.34 -5.94 4.95
C VAL A 80 -4.76 -6.94 6.01
N ASP A 81 -4.71 -6.52 7.26
CA ASP A 81 -5.32 -7.20 8.38
C ASP A 81 -6.50 -6.38 8.88
N ILE A 82 -7.54 -7.03 9.42
CA ILE A 82 -8.73 -6.34 9.90
C ILE A 82 -9.19 -6.88 11.26
N GLU A 83 -9.66 -5.97 12.11
CA GLU A 83 -10.36 -6.33 13.34
C GLU A 83 -11.74 -5.65 13.34
N LEU A 84 -12.76 -6.39 13.74
CA LEU A 84 -14.15 -5.94 13.78
C LEU A 84 -14.73 -6.25 15.16
N GLY A 85 -15.23 -5.23 15.84
CA GLY A 85 -15.94 -5.36 17.12
C GLY A 85 -17.45 -5.16 16.92
N GLY A 86 -18.26 -5.96 17.61
CA GLY A 86 -19.71 -5.81 17.53
C GLY A 86 -20.49 -6.67 18.51
N GLU A 87 -21.80 -6.50 18.49
CA GLU A 87 -22.71 -7.27 19.31
C GLU A 87 -22.99 -8.65 18.68
N LEU A 88 -23.13 -9.69 19.53
CA LEU A 88 -23.51 -11.01 19.08
C LEU A 88 -25.01 -11.05 18.76
N ASP A 89 -25.35 -11.69 17.64
CA ASP A 89 -26.72 -12.00 17.28
C ASP A 89 -27.31 -13.17 18.09
N ASP A 90 -28.52 -13.61 17.76
CA ASP A 90 -29.20 -14.72 18.43
C ASP A 90 -28.50 -16.07 18.22
N GLN A 91 -27.60 -16.20 17.24
CA GLN A 91 -26.79 -17.39 16.97
C GLN A 91 -25.42 -17.32 17.69
N GLY A 92 -25.14 -16.23 18.41
CA GLY A 92 -23.87 -16.02 19.10
C GLY A 92 -22.74 -15.57 18.18
N MET A 93 -23.06 -14.96 17.03
CA MET A 93 -22.11 -14.44 16.05
C MET A 93 -22.23 -12.93 15.94
N VAL A 94 -21.10 -12.24 15.66
CA VAL A 94 -21.14 -10.83 15.24
C VAL A 94 -21.67 -10.76 13.81
N PHE A 95 -21.23 -11.68 12.95
CA PHE A 95 -21.68 -11.84 11.55
C PHE A 95 -21.13 -13.14 10.95
N ASP A 96 -21.64 -13.52 9.77
CA ASP A 96 -21.07 -14.58 8.94
C ASP A 96 -19.76 -14.13 8.29
N PHE A 97 -18.65 -14.73 8.69
CA PHE A 97 -17.31 -14.43 8.19
C PHE A 97 -17.17 -14.55 6.68
N GLY A 98 -17.80 -15.57 6.08
CA GLY A 98 -17.65 -15.82 4.65
C GLY A 98 -18.18 -14.70 3.80
N HIS A 99 -19.32 -14.14 4.18
CA HIS A 99 -19.97 -13.05 3.45
C HIS A 99 -19.24 -11.71 3.67
N VAL A 100 -18.99 -11.36 4.92
CA VAL A 100 -18.38 -10.07 5.30
C VAL A 100 -16.96 -9.94 4.78
N LYS A 101 -16.13 -10.99 4.89
CA LYS A 101 -14.78 -10.99 4.28
C LYS A 101 -14.78 -10.65 2.80
N LYS A 102 -15.74 -11.21 2.05
CA LYS A 102 -15.85 -10.95 0.61
C LYS A 102 -16.22 -9.50 0.34
N GLN A 103 -17.17 -8.93 1.10
CA GLN A 103 -17.57 -7.54 0.96
C GLN A 103 -16.42 -6.58 1.28
N ILE A 104 -15.71 -6.82 2.39
CA ILE A 104 -14.55 -6.03 2.80
C ILE A 104 -13.47 -6.06 1.71
N LYS A 105 -13.10 -7.27 1.25
CA LYS A 105 -12.12 -7.40 0.17
C LYS A 105 -12.54 -6.67 -1.09
N GLN A 106 -13.80 -6.79 -1.52
CA GLN A 106 -14.33 -6.10 -2.70
C GLN A 106 -14.24 -4.58 -2.57
N LEU A 107 -14.53 -4.03 -1.37
CA LEU A 107 -14.42 -2.59 -1.14
C LEU A 107 -12.96 -2.15 -1.22
N ILE A 108 -12.04 -2.84 -0.55
CA ILE A 108 -10.61 -2.50 -0.56
C ILE A 108 -10.06 -2.58 -1.99
N ASP A 109 -10.35 -3.65 -2.72
CA ASP A 109 -9.93 -3.83 -4.11
C ASP A 109 -10.50 -2.69 -5.00
N ALA A 110 -11.75 -2.28 -4.78
CA ALA A 110 -12.37 -1.21 -5.53
C ALA A 110 -11.82 0.18 -5.19
N GLN A 111 -11.38 0.41 -3.95
CA GLN A 111 -10.99 1.75 -3.48
C GLN A 111 -9.51 2.06 -3.63
N ALA A 112 -8.62 1.11 -3.39
CA ALA A 112 -7.18 1.37 -3.29
C ALA A 112 -6.31 0.46 -4.18
N ASP A 113 -6.72 -0.79 -4.40
CA ASP A 113 -5.91 -1.74 -5.16
C ASP A 113 -5.77 -1.31 -6.63
N HIS A 114 -4.55 -1.40 -7.16
CA HIS A 114 -4.18 -0.99 -8.52
C HIS A 114 -4.54 0.47 -8.85
N ARG A 115 -4.54 1.37 -7.87
CA ARG A 115 -4.74 2.81 -8.08
C ARG A 115 -3.45 3.60 -7.85
N LEU A 116 -3.42 4.82 -8.39
CA LEU A 116 -2.45 5.83 -7.98
C LEU A 116 -3.02 6.59 -6.78
N LEU A 117 -2.40 6.45 -5.60
CA LEU A 117 -2.73 7.20 -4.40
C LEU A 117 -2.02 8.55 -4.44
N VAL A 118 -2.79 9.62 -4.33
CA VAL A 118 -2.29 11.00 -4.47
C VAL A 118 -2.53 11.75 -3.16
N PRO A 119 -1.48 12.28 -2.51
CA PRO A 119 -1.61 13.11 -1.31
C PRO A 119 -2.12 14.50 -1.72
N ALA A 120 -3.44 14.67 -1.73
CA ALA A 120 -4.10 15.84 -2.31
C ALA A 120 -3.91 17.13 -1.50
N ALA A 121 -3.50 17.03 -0.22
CA ALA A 121 -3.17 18.19 0.61
C ALA A 121 -1.69 18.64 0.48
N TYR A 122 -0.84 17.89 -0.22
CA TYR A 122 0.53 18.31 -0.49
C TYR A 122 0.57 19.60 -1.31
N ALA A 123 1.33 20.59 -0.86
CA ALA A 123 1.37 21.92 -1.49
C ALA A 123 1.83 21.91 -2.96
N GLY A 124 2.62 20.90 -3.37
CA GLY A 124 3.06 20.69 -4.74
C GLY A 124 2.09 19.89 -5.61
N CYS A 125 0.96 19.45 -5.06
CA CYS A 125 -0.06 18.70 -5.77
C CYS A 125 -1.15 19.62 -6.34
N ARG A 126 -1.49 19.41 -7.61
CA ARG A 126 -2.63 20.06 -8.27
C ARG A 126 -3.44 19.02 -9.02
N THR A 127 -4.75 19.10 -8.91
CA THR A 127 -5.67 18.21 -9.61
C THR A 127 -6.69 18.99 -10.40
N GLN A 128 -7.01 18.52 -11.59
CA GLN A 128 -8.01 19.13 -12.48
C GLN A 128 -8.84 18.03 -13.15
N SER A 129 -10.17 18.19 -13.11
CA SER A 129 -11.07 17.34 -13.90
C SER A 129 -11.02 17.76 -15.38
N VAL A 130 -10.80 16.80 -16.27
CA VAL A 130 -10.76 16.98 -17.73
C VAL A 130 -11.77 16.01 -18.34
N GLY A 131 -13.02 16.45 -18.48
CA GLY A 131 -14.12 15.54 -18.86
C GLY A 131 -14.33 14.49 -17.78
N ASN A 132 -14.23 13.22 -18.16
CA ASN A 132 -14.30 12.07 -17.24
C ASN A 132 -12.96 11.71 -16.59
N ASP A 133 -11.88 12.35 -17.03
CA ASP A 133 -10.53 12.09 -16.55
C ASP A 133 -10.14 13.01 -15.39
N LEU A 134 -9.11 12.61 -14.68
CA LEU A 134 -8.41 13.40 -13.69
C LEU A 134 -6.97 13.63 -14.15
N LEU A 135 -6.59 14.91 -14.30
CA LEU A 135 -5.21 15.34 -14.44
C LEU A 135 -4.63 15.60 -13.05
N VAL A 136 -3.48 15.02 -12.77
CA VAL A 136 -2.67 15.26 -11.57
C VAL A 136 -1.33 15.83 -12.01
N GLU A 137 -0.96 16.97 -11.46
CA GLU A 137 0.38 17.56 -11.54
C GLU A 137 0.99 17.55 -10.14
N PHE A 138 2.18 16.96 -10.01
CA PHE A 138 2.82 16.76 -8.72
C PHE A 138 4.28 17.19 -8.79
N SER A 139 4.61 18.25 -8.07
CA SER A 139 5.97 18.83 -8.04
C SER A 139 6.84 18.02 -7.08
N LEU A 140 8.00 17.59 -7.56
CA LEU A 140 9.02 16.92 -6.74
C LEU A 140 9.91 17.93 -6.01
N ALA A 141 10.45 17.53 -4.86
CA ALA A 141 11.36 18.35 -4.06
C ALA A 141 12.65 18.73 -4.83
N ASN A 142 13.08 17.91 -5.79
CA ASN A 142 14.24 18.17 -6.65
C ASN A 142 13.93 19.08 -7.85
N GLY A 143 12.72 19.63 -7.97
CA GLY A 143 12.27 20.48 -9.06
C GLY A 143 11.71 19.75 -10.27
N GLY A 144 11.64 18.42 -10.25
CA GLY A 144 10.95 17.61 -11.25
C GLY A 144 9.43 17.77 -11.16
N LEU A 145 8.73 17.27 -12.20
CA LEU A 145 7.28 17.29 -12.27
C LEU A 145 6.77 15.95 -12.72
N ILE A 146 5.79 15.40 -12.02
CA ILE A 146 5.01 14.26 -12.46
C ILE A 146 3.69 14.78 -13.02
N ARG A 147 3.31 14.32 -14.22
CA ARG A 147 1.99 14.58 -14.81
C ARG A 147 1.34 13.24 -15.10
N HIS A 148 0.17 13.04 -14.53
CA HIS A 148 -0.62 11.83 -14.72
C HIS A 148 -2.04 12.22 -15.15
N GLN A 149 -2.53 11.63 -16.24
CA GLN A 149 -3.93 11.77 -16.63
C GLN A 149 -4.51 10.38 -16.88
N SER A 150 -5.69 10.15 -16.35
CA SER A 150 -6.39 8.87 -16.48
C SER A 150 -7.88 9.04 -16.16
N PRO A 151 -8.71 8.03 -16.46
CA PRO A 151 -10.04 7.93 -15.87
C PRO A 151 -9.97 8.12 -14.35
N ARG A 152 -10.93 8.86 -13.79
CA ARG A 152 -10.94 9.21 -12.37
C ARG A 152 -10.82 7.99 -11.43
N ASP A 153 -11.39 6.86 -11.83
CA ASP A 153 -11.36 5.61 -11.04
C ASP A 153 -9.98 4.98 -10.93
N ALA A 154 -8.99 5.44 -11.70
CA ALA A 154 -7.61 4.98 -11.59
C ALA A 154 -6.82 5.72 -10.50
N VAL A 155 -7.41 6.74 -9.87
CA VAL A 155 -6.77 7.58 -8.85
C VAL A 155 -7.58 7.56 -7.56
N LEU A 156 -6.89 7.49 -6.41
CA LEU A 156 -7.44 7.76 -5.09
C LEU A 156 -6.81 9.06 -4.56
N LEU A 157 -7.62 10.09 -4.38
CA LEU A 157 -7.19 11.33 -3.71
C LEU A 157 -7.31 11.14 -2.19
N VAL A 158 -6.18 11.14 -1.51
CA VAL A 158 -6.11 11.04 -0.04
C VAL A 158 -5.98 12.45 0.54
N THR A 159 -6.80 12.79 1.52
CA THR A 159 -6.80 14.11 2.18
C THR A 159 -5.66 14.18 3.21
N SER A 160 -4.43 14.13 2.72
CA SER A 160 -3.18 14.21 3.48
C SER A 160 -2.10 14.85 2.61
N ASP A 161 -1.02 15.31 3.22
CA ASP A 161 0.19 15.79 2.55
C ASP A 161 1.19 14.66 2.21
N VAL A 162 1.01 13.48 2.82
CA VAL A 162 1.79 12.25 2.57
C VAL A 162 0.89 11.04 2.49
N ILE A 163 1.34 9.98 1.81
CA ILE A 163 0.69 8.67 1.84
C ILE A 163 1.42 7.80 2.87
N SER A 164 0.70 7.38 3.90
CA SER A 164 1.17 6.43 4.89
C SER A 164 0.15 5.33 5.15
N ALA A 165 0.61 4.22 5.71
CA ALA A 165 -0.26 3.08 6.05
C ALA A 165 -1.38 3.49 7.02
N GLU A 166 -1.07 4.36 7.97
CA GLU A 166 -2.02 4.84 8.99
C GLU A 166 -3.13 5.67 8.35
N VAL A 167 -2.77 6.66 7.52
CA VAL A 167 -3.75 7.56 6.86
C VAL A 167 -4.68 6.77 5.94
N VAL A 168 -4.13 5.85 5.15
CA VAL A 168 -4.94 5.03 4.24
C VAL A 168 -5.79 4.02 5.01
N ALA A 169 -5.29 3.44 6.10
CA ALA A 169 -6.06 2.54 6.95
C ALA A 169 -7.26 3.23 7.60
N GLU A 170 -7.10 4.48 8.08
CA GLU A 170 -8.18 5.28 8.64
C GLU A 170 -9.27 5.57 7.60
N ASP A 171 -8.88 5.97 6.38
CA ASP A 171 -9.83 6.23 5.30
C ASP A 171 -10.60 4.96 4.91
N LEU A 172 -9.92 3.83 4.74
CA LEU A 172 -10.54 2.53 4.47
C LEU A 172 -11.49 2.10 5.60
N ALA A 173 -11.11 2.29 6.87
CA ALA A 173 -11.96 1.97 8.01
C ALA A 173 -13.26 2.78 8.02
N LEU A 174 -13.19 4.07 7.66
CA LEU A 174 -14.37 4.93 7.52
C LEU A 174 -15.29 4.44 6.40
N GLN A 175 -14.74 4.07 5.25
CA GLN A 175 -15.51 3.58 4.11
C GLN A 175 -16.15 2.21 4.41
N LEU A 176 -15.44 1.32 5.10
CA LEU A 176 -15.95 -0.01 5.48
C LEU A 176 -17.19 0.05 6.36
N ARG A 177 -17.33 1.07 7.21
CA ARG A 177 -18.52 1.23 8.05
C ARG A 177 -19.82 1.31 7.25
N SER A 178 -19.78 1.79 6.01
CA SER A 178 -20.95 1.90 5.14
C SER A 178 -21.47 0.58 4.57
N VAL A 179 -20.64 -0.47 4.59
CA VAL A 179 -20.96 -1.79 4.00
C VAL A 179 -21.05 -2.92 5.04
N LEU A 180 -20.72 -2.62 6.29
CA LEU A 180 -20.78 -3.58 7.38
C LEU A 180 -22.17 -3.59 8.05
N PRO A 181 -22.58 -4.71 8.67
CA PRO A 181 -23.84 -4.79 9.43
C PRO A 181 -23.90 -3.78 10.58
N ASP A 182 -25.11 -3.34 10.94
CA ASP A 182 -25.36 -2.32 11.97
C ASP A 182 -24.85 -2.72 13.36
N ASN A 183 -24.77 -4.02 13.65
CA ASN A 183 -24.24 -4.53 14.92
C ASN A 183 -22.69 -4.51 15.01
N VAL A 184 -21.99 -4.14 13.92
CA VAL A 184 -20.55 -3.89 13.96
C VAL A 184 -20.31 -2.45 14.40
N SER A 185 -19.82 -2.28 15.61
CA SER A 185 -19.59 -0.96 16.24
C SER A 185 -18.18 -0.42 16.06
N ASP A 186 -17.19 -1.30 15.80
CA ASP A 186 -15.78 -0.95 15.72
C ASP A 186 -15.10 -1.63 14.55
N VAL A 187 -14.29 -0.85 13.81
CA VAL A 187 -13.55 -1.29 12.62
C VAL A 187 -12.12 -0.79 12.74
N LEU A 188 -11.16 -1.70 12.73
CA LEU A 188 -9.74 -1.38 12.68
C LEU A 188 -9.14 -2.06 11.45
N VAL A 189 -8.58 -1.27 10.55
CA VAL A 189 -7.76 -1.73 9.42
C VAL A 189 -6.30 -1.55 9.79
N LYS A 190 -5.50 -2.58 9.55
CA LYS A 190 -4.04 -2.52 9.69
C LYS A 190 -3.43 -2.81 8.33
N LEU A 191 -2.58 -1.90 7.89
CA LEU A 191 -1.81 -2.02 6.65
C LEU A 191 -0.35 -2.19 7.03
N ARG A 192 0.30 -3.20 6.49
CA ARG A 192 1.71 -3.47 6.76
C ARG A 192 2.44 -3.99 5.55
N CYS A 193 3.72 -3.68 5.46
CA CYS A 193 4.60 -4.28 4.47
C CYS A 193 4.90 -5.75 4.80
N GLU A 194 5.23 -6.55 3.78
CA GLU A 194 5.84 -7.86 3.96
C GLU A 194 7.20 -7.70 4.65
N GLU A 195 7.49 -8.53 5.64
CA GLU A 195 8.84 -8.63 6.20
C GLU A 195 9.73 -9.38 5.20
N ILE A 196 10.71 -8.67 4.62
CA ILE A 196 11.59 -9.20 3.59
C ILE A 196 13.01 -9.28 4.13
N GLU A 197 13.52 -10.51 4.24
CA GLU A 197 14.94 -10.75 4.45
C GLU A 197 15.67 -10.70 3.10
N GLY A 198 16.55 -9.70 2.90
CA GLY A 198 17.33 -9.54 1.68
C GLY A 198 16.91 -8.35 0.80
N ALA A 199 17.21 -8.46 -0.49
CA ALA A 199 17.06 -7.37 -1.44
C ALA A 199 15.61 -7.20 -1.89
N PHE A 200 15.13 -5.96 -1.88
CA PHE A 200 13.82 -5.59 -2.43
C PHE A 200 13.86 -4.19 -3.05
N PHE A 201 12.92 -3.92 -3.91
CA PHE A 201 12.76 -2.63 -4.58
C PHE A 201 11.29 -2.29 -4.77
N HIS A 202 11.04 -1.03 -5.04
CA HIS A 202 9.71 -0.51 -5.36
C HIS A 202 9.68 -0.18 -6.84
N TYR A 203 8.70 -0.70 -7.56
CA TYR A 203 8.50 -0.33 -8.95
C TYR A 203 7.04 -0.11 -9.29
N SER A 204 6.82 0.75 -10.28
CA SER A 204 5.51 1.00 -10.87
C SER A 204 5.53 0.64 -12.34
N HIS A 205 4.39 0.29 -12.89
CA HIS A 205 4.22 -0.01 -14.32
C HIS A 205 2.75 0.08 -14.72
N GLY A 206 2.45 -0.27 -15.98
CA GLY A 206 1.09 -0.42 -16.48
C GLY A 206 1.02 -1.44 -17.62
N LEU A 207 -0.03 -2.27 -17.62
CA LEU A 207 -0.22 -3.37 -18.57
C LEU A 207 -1.40 -3.07 -19.51
N GLN A 208 -1.17 -2.31 -20.57
CA GLN A 208 -2.18 -1.83 -21.54
C GLN A 208 -3.21 -2.89 -21.95
N LYS A 209 -2.75 -4.11 -22.26
CA LYS A 209 -3.58 -5.19 -22.82
C LYS A 209 -4.22 -6.09 -21.76
N HIS A 210 -4.02 -5.81 -20.47
CA HIS A 210 -4.61 -6.57 -19.39
C HIS A 210 -6.11 -6.27 -19.28
N GLN A 211 -6.93 -7.28 -18.93
CA GLN A 211 -8.38 -7.10 -18.81
C GLN A 211 -8.82 -6.54 -17.43
N GLY A 212 -7.94 -6.60 -16.43
CA GLY A 212 -8.20 -6.15 -15.06
C GLY A 212 -7.69 -4.74 -14.78
N GLN A 213 -7.53 -4.42 -13.50
CA GLN A 213 -7.08 -3.12 -13.03
C GLN A 213 -5.61 -2.83 -13.36
N CYS A 214 -4.79 -3.85 -13.65
CA CYS A 214 -3.39 -3.72 -14.05
C CYS A 214 -3.20 -2.90 -15.34
N GLN A 215 -4.28 -2.63 -16.12
CA GLN A 215 -4.21 -1.75 -17.28
C GLN A 215 -4.01 -0.26 -16.91
N ARG A 216 -4.18 0.11 -15.63
CA ARG A 216 -3.91 1.46 -15.14
C ARG A 216 -2.41 1.74 -15.20
N ILE A 217 -2.05 2.91 -15.77
CA ILE A 217 -0.65 3.23 -16.09
C ILE A 217 0.25 3.38 -14.85
N ALA A 218 -0.32 3.65 -13.70
CA ALA A 218 0.42 3.84 -12.45
C ALA A 218 -0.15 2.94 -11.35
N HIS A 219 0.18 1.66 -11.43
CA HIS A 219 0.11 0.74 -10.29
C HIS A 219 1.49 0.13 -10.07
N GLY A 220 1.72 -0.48 -8.91
CA GLY A 220 3.07 -0.93 -8.61
C GLY A 220 3.14 -1.86 -7.41
N HIS A 221 4.38 -2.22 -7.08
CA HIS A 221 4.67 -3.27 -6.13
C HIS A 221 5.92 -2.97 -5.30
N ARG A 222 5.92 -3.43 -4.06
CA ARG A 222 7.12 -3.62 -3.27
C ARG A 222 7.53 -5.08 -3.39
N SER A 223 8.69 -5.34 -3.99
CA SER A 223 9.01 -6.66 -4.54
C SER A 223 10.39 -7.13 -4.16
N ARG A 224 10.50 -8.39 -3.76
CA ARG A 224 11.77 -9.08 -3.60
C ARG A 224 12.43 -9.33 -4.94
N LEU A 225 13.77 -9.38 -4.95
CA LEU A 225 14.55 -9.76 -6.11
C LEU A 225 15.64 -10.74 -5.66
N GLU A 226 15.63 -11.94 -6.23
CA GLU A 226 16.64 -12.96 -5.97
C GLU A 226 17.39 -13.27 -7.28
N LEU A 227 18.70 -13.11 -7.26
CA LEU A 227 19.58 -13.46 -8.38
C LEU A 227 20.50 -14.61 -8.00
N SER A 228 20.65 -15.57 -8.90
CA SER A 228 21.52 -16.73 -8.69
C SER A 228 22.51 -16.88 -9.83
N VAL A 229 23.77 -17.12 -9.47
CA VAL A 229 24.88 -17.40 -10.38
C VAL A 229 25.48 -18.75 -9.95
N HIS A 230 25.77 -19.63 -10.91
CA HIS A 230 26.27 -20.99 -10.64
C HIS A 230 25.39 -21.80 -9.68
N GLY A 231 24.05 -21.54 -9.64
CA GLY A 231 23.12 -22.25 -8.81
C GLY A 231 23.03 -21.78 -7.35
N ALA A 232 23.76 -20.75 -6.95
CA ALA A 232 23.70 -20.12 -5.64
C ALA A 232 23.23 -18.66 -5.73
N ARG A 233 22.52 -18.16 -4.70
CA ARG A 233 22.15 -16.74 -4.61
C ARG A 233 23.41 -15.87 -4.50
N ASP A 234 23.38 -14.77 -5.22
CA ASP A 234 24.43 -13.74 -5.20
C ASP A 234 23.87 -12.44 -4.61
N HIS A 235 24.05 -12.27 -3.30
CA HIS A 235 23.50 -11.14 -2.56
C HIS A 235 24.13 -9.79 -2.94
N GLU A 236 25.37 -9.79 -3.45
CA GLU A 236 26.01 -8.56 -3.93
C GLU A 236 25.38 -8.11 -5.25
N LEU A 237 25.17 -9.03 -6.17
CA LEU A 237 24.47 -8.77 -7.44
C LEU A 237 23.02 -8.34 -7.19
N GLU A 238 22.32 -8.98 -6.24
CA GLU A 238 20.96 -8.57 -5.81
C GLU A 238 20.96 -7.11 -5.32
N ALA A 239 21.88 -6.75 -4.42
CA ALA A 239 21.98 -5.39 -3.88
C ALA A 239 22.28 -4.34 -4.97
N GLN A 240 23.16 -4.67 -5.93
CA GLN A 240 23.45 -3.80 -7.08
C GLN A 240 22.20 -3.55 -7.94
N TRP A 241 21.44 -4.60 -8.23
CA TRP A 241 20.25 -4.49 -9.06
C TRP A 241 19.11 -3.75 -8.37
N VAL A 242 18.84 -4.01 -7.09
CA VAL A 242 17.79 -3.26 -6.37
C VAL A 242 18.15 -1.78 -6.21
N ALA A 243 19.44 -1.44 -6.13
CA ALA A 243 19.86 -0.05 -6.14
C ALA A 243 19.60 0.65 -7.48
N LYS A 244 19.81 -0.05 -8.61
CA LYS A 244 19.47 0.45 -9.97
C LYS A 244 17.95 0.60 -10.17
N LEU A 245 17.14 -0.23 -9.52
CA LEU A 245 15.69 -0.29 -9.69
C LEU A 245 14.93 0.44 -8.57
N ARG A 246 15.62 1.19 -7.72
CA ARG A 246 14.99 1.89 -6.61
C ARG A 246 13.99 2.92 -7.09
N ASP A 247 12.73 2.79 -6.64
CA ASP A 247 11.63 3.73 -6.94
C ASP A 247 11.47 4.00 -8.44
N ILE A 248 11.57 2.95 -9.25
CA ILE A 248 11.61 3.04 -10.70
C ILE A 248 10.24 2.79 -11.33
N TYR A 249 9.96 3.48 -12.43
CA TYR A 249 8.85 3.14 -13.31
C TYR A 249 9.38 2.24 -14.46
N ILE A 250 8.88 1.02 -14.56
CA ILE A 250 9.23 0.10 -15.66
C ILE A 250 8.33 0.36 -16.85
N ALA A 251 8.89 1.03 -17.87
CA ALA A 251 8.16 1.45 -19.05
C ALA A 251 8.34 0.46 -20.20
N SER A 252 7.25 -0.01 -20.80
CA SER A 252 7.28 -0.67 -22.09
C SER A 252 7.68 0.33 -23.17
N LYS A 253 8.67 0.01 -23.99
CA LYS A 253 9.16 0.91 -25.06
C LYS A 253 8.04 1.38 -26.00
N GLU A 254 7.07 0.52 -26.29
CA GLU A 254 5.94 0.84 -27.17
C GLU A 254 5.01 1.94 -26.62
N HIS A 255 5.03 2.20 -25.30
CA HIS A 255 4.20 3.21 -24.67
C HIS A 255 4.86 4.59 -24.60
N ILE A 256 6.14 4.72 -24.97
CA ILE A 256 6.85 6.00 -24.96
C ILE A 256 6.34 6.84 -26.13
N SER A 257 5.70 7.97 -25.82
CA SER A 257 5.14 8.90 -26.80
C SER A 257 6.09 10.06 -27.12
N GLY A 258 7.04 10.37 -26.21
CA GLY A 258 7.98 11.46 -26.44
C GLY A 258 8.88 11.74 -25.23
N LYS A 259 9.57 12.88 -25.33
CA LYS A 259 10.33 13.49 -24.24
C LYS A 259 10.01 14.98 -24.15
N THR A 260 9.88 15.46 -22.94
CA THR A 260 9.69 16.90 -22.65
C THR A 260 10.76 17.38 -21.68
N VAL A 261 10.91 18.70 -21.55
CA VAL A 261 11.86 19.31 -20.61
C VAL A 261 11.08 20.22 -19.65
N HIS A 262 11.21 19.98 -18.35
CA HIS A 262 10.66 20.82 -17.31
C HIS A 262 11.77 21.24 -16.34
N ASN A 263 11.91 22.55 -16.10
CA ASN A 263 12.96 23.11 -15.24
C ASN A 263 14.39 22.61 -15.57
N GLY A 264 14.69 22.39 -16.87
CA GLY A 264 15.99 21.85 -17.30
C GLY A 264 16.16 20.34 -17.12
N MET A 265 15.16 19.63 -16.59
CA MET A 265 15.16 18.18 -16.41
C MET A 265 14.38 17.51 -17.54
N THR A 266 14.98 16.51 -18.18
CA THR A 266 14.30 15.68 -19.22
C THR A 266 13.29 14.75 -18.57
N HIS A 267 12.10 14.67 -19.16
CA HIS A 267 11.03 13.77 -18.77
C HIS A 267 10.73 12.80 -19.94
N ILE A 268 10.36 11.58 -19.59
CA ILE A 268 9.81 10.60 -20.52
C ILE A 268 8.28 10.68 -20.46
N ASP A 269 7.67 10.90 -21.62
CA ASP A 269 6.23 10.93 -21.78
C ASP A 269 5.75 9.57 -22.28
N MET A 270 4.77 9.01 -21.62
CA MET A 270 4.18 7.69 -21.91
C MET A 270 2.68 7.84 -22.03
N ALA A 271 2.07 7.13 -22.99
CA ALA A 271 0.61 7.11 -23.13
C ALA A 271 0.15 5.85 -23.83
N TYR A 272 -1.08 5.45 -23.53
CA TYR A 272 -1.82 4.40 -24.23
C TYR A 272 -3.32 4.46 -23.97
N ASP A 273 -4.06 3.85 -24.86
CA ASP A 273 -5.49 3.58 -24.68
C ASP A 273 -5.68 2.13 -24.23
N ALA A 274 -6.55 1.92 -23.26
CA ALA A 274 -6.93 0.61 -22.75
C ALA A 274 -8.47 0.53 -22.60
N ALA A 275 -9.00 -0.61 -22.16
CA ALA A 275 -10.44 -0.79 -22.03
C ALA A 275 -11.11 0.19 -21.06
N GLN A 276 -10.38 0.66 -20.05
CA GLN A 276 -10.88 1.64 -19.07
C GLN A 276 -10.80 3.10 -19.55
N GLY A 277 -10.05 3.40 -20.59
CA GLY A 277 -9.89 4.74 -21.17
C GLY A 277 -8.47 5.08 -21.56
N HIS A 278 -8.20 6.38 -21.68
CA HIS A 278 -6.88 6.91 -22.01
C HIS A 278 -6.03 7.09 -20.74
N PHE A 279 -4.76 6.73 -20.83
CA PHE A 279 -3.79 6.88 -19.77
C PHE A 279 -2.55 7.60 -20.29
N SER A 280 -2.07 8.59 -19.55
CA SER A 280 -0.77 9.22 -19.80
C SER A 280 -0.02 9.48 -18.51
N LEU A 281 1.32 9.40 -18.59
CA LEU A 281 2.23 9.61 -17.48
C LEU A 281 3.52 10.24 -17.99
N SER A 282 3.96 11.33 -17.37
CA SER A 282 5.25 11.97 -17.64
C SER A 282 6.08 11.97 -16.36
N LEU A 283 7.30 11.46 -16.43
CA LEU A 283 8.22 11.30 -15.29
C LEU A 283 9.61 11.79 -15.65
N PRO A 284 10.41 12.29 -14.68
CA PRO A 284 11.83 12.51 -14.87
C PRO A 284 12.54 11.26 -15.43
N GLU A 285 13.37 11.44 -16.46
CA GLU A 285 14.00 10.34 -17.20
C GLU A 285 14.77 9.37 -16.29
N HIS A 286 15.42 9.87 -15.23
CA HIS A 286 16.17 9.04 -14.29
C HIS A 286 15.29 8.11 -13.42
N GLN A 287 13.97 8.33 -13.39
CA GLN A 287 12.99 7.47 -12.70
C GLN A 287 12.34 6.45 -13.65
N VAL A 288 12.81 6.32 -14.89
CA VAL A 288 12.21 5.43 -15.87
C VAL A 288 13.22 4.37 -16.33
N PHE A 289 12.86 3.11 -16.18
CA PHE A 289 13.59 1.97 -16.69
C PHE A 289 12.83 1.39 -17.88
N VAL A 290 13.39 1.55 -19.10
CA VAL A 290 12.72 1.14 -20.33
C VAL A 290 13.03 -0.31 -20.66
N VAL A 291 11.98 -1.11 -20.86
CA VAL A 291 12.10 -2.50 -21.35
C VAL A 291 11.57 -2.61 -22.78
N PRO A 292 12.15 -3.48 -23.62
CA PRO A 292 11.75 -3.61 -25.04
C PRO A 292 10.44 -4.39 -25.25
N CYS A 293 9.82 -4.85 -24.18
CA CYS A 293 8.65 -5.73 -24.16
C CYS A 293 7.56 -5.17 -23.24
N VAL A 294 6.40 -5.82 -23.21
CA VAL A 294 5.35 -5.53 -22.20
C VAL A 294 5.89 -5.84 -20.81
N SER A 295 5.63 -4.95 -19.86
CA SER A 295 6.17 -5.02 -18.48
C SER A 295 5.43 -6.01 -17.56
N THR A 296 5.09 -7.21 -18.09
CA THR A 296 4.61 -8.32 -17.25
C THR A 296 5.76 -8.86 -16.40
N VAL A 297 5.46 -9.47 -15.25
CA VAL A 297 6.49 -9.98 -14.35
C VAL A 297 7.39 -11.04 -15.01
N GLU A 298 6.84 -11.84 -15.92
CA GLU A 298 7.59 -12.82 -16.70
C GLU A 298 8.63 -12.15 -17.63
N ASN A 299 8.21 -11.09 -18.32
CA ASN A 299 9.09 -10.33 -19.20
C ASN A 299 10.13 -9.52 -18.40
N ILE A 300 9.73 -8.95 -17.25
CA ILE A 300 10.64 -8.27 -16.33
C ILE A 300 11.70 -9.27 -15.85
N ALA A 301 11.31 -10.45 -15.37
CA ALA A 301 12.24 -11.47 -14.89
C ALA A 301 13.25 -11.89 -15.97
N ASN A 302 12.78 -12.12 -17.20
CA ASN A 302 13.65 -12.48 -18.32
C ASN A 302 14.57 -11.33 -18.74
N HIS A 303 14.06 -10.10 -18.78
CA HIS A 303 14.86 -8.91 -19.10
C HIS A 303 15.94 -8.66 -18.05
N LEU A 304 15.61 -8.77 -16.78
CA LEU A 304 16.58 -8.64 -15.70
C LEU A 304 17.64 -9.74 -15.73
N ALA A 305 17.26 -10.98 -16.05
CA ALA A 305 18.21 -12.07 -16.21
C ALA A 305 19.21 -11.79 -17.35
N LEU A 306 18.71 -11.33 -18.51
CA LEU A 306 19.55 -10.99 -19.65
C LEU A 306 20.48 -9.80 -19.33
N ALA A 307 19.94 -8.75 -18.75
CA ALA A 307 20.70 -7.55 -18.42
C ALA A 307 21.77 -7.85 -17.35
N ALA A 308 21.44 -8.61 -16.30
CA ALA A 308 22.39 -9.00 -15.26
C ALA A 308 23.47 -9.94 -15.82
N SER A 309 23.09 -10.88 -16.70
CA SER A 309 24.04 -11.75 -17.39
C SER A 309 25.04 -10.97 -18.28
N THR A 310 24.53 -9.94 -18.96
CA THR A 310 25.37 -9.04 -19.78
C THR A 310 26.33 -8.23 -18.91
N ASP A 311 25.86 -7.72 -17.77
CA ASP A 311 26.68 -6.92 -16.86
C ASP A 311 27.82 -7.74 -16.19
N CYS A 312 27.55 -8.99 -15.78
CA CYS A 312 28.52 -9.81 -15.05
C CYS A 312 29.26 -10.84 -15.94
N GLY A 313 28.82 -11.08 -17.19
CA GLY A 313 29.40 -12.07 -18.07
C GLY A 313 29.16 -13.53 -17.68
N LEU A 314 28.17 -13.80 -16.84
CA LEU A 314 27.83 -15.12 -16.31
C LEU A 314 26.38 -15.48 -16.61
N ALA A 315 26.05 -16.78 -16.58
CA ALA A 315 24.66 -17.21 -16.63
C ALA A 315 23.95 -16.81 -15.35
N VAL A 316 22.81 -16.10 -15.47
CA VAL A 316 22.03 -15.60 -14.34
C VAL A 316 20.62 -16.17 -14.36
N HIS A 317 20.16 -16.60 -13.20
CA HIS A 317 18.75 -16.92 -12.94
C HIS A 317 18.17 -15.88 -12.01
N VAL A 318 17.00 -15.38 -12.37
CA VAL A 318 16.25 -14.37 -11.61
C VAL A 318 14.95 -14.96 -11.12
N LYS A 319 14.61 -14.69 -9.86
CA LYS A 319 13.27 -14.84 -9.30
C LYS A 319 12.78 -13.44 -8.97
N ALA A 320 11.98 -12.87 -9.86
CA ALA A 320 11.38 -11.56 -9.70
C ALA A 320 10.00 -11.70 -9.08
N PHE A 321 9.75 -10.91 -8.04
CA PHE A 321 8.44 -10.88 -7.39
C PHE A 321 7.58 -9.73 -7.96
N GLU A 322 6.28 -9.90 -7.87
CA GLU A 322 5.25 -8.92 -8.18
C GLU A 322 4.38 -8.77 -6.93
N GLY A 323 4.88 -7.96 -5.97
CA GLY A 323 4.29 -7.88 -4.63
C GLY A 323 4.52 -9.12 -3.78
N VAL A 324 3.58 -9.43 -2.92
CA VAL A 324 3.71 -10.44 -1.88
C VAL A 324 3.49 -11.85 -2.43
N GLY A 325 4.50 -12.71 -2.29
CA GLY A 325 4.38 -14.16 -2.46
C GLY A 325 4.12 -14.67 -3.88
N LYS A 326 4.10 -13.82 -4.92
CA LYS A 326 3.88 -14.18 -6.32
C LYS A 326 4.97 -13.58 -7.22
N GLY A 327 5.18 -14.12 -8.41
CA GLY A 327 6.18 -13.61 -9.35
C GLY A 327 6.55 -14.61 -10.43
N ALA A 328 7.67 -14.36 -11.12
CA ALA A 328 8.15 -15.18 -12.23
C ALA A 328 9.65 -15.49 -12.12
N PHE A 329 10.06 -16.53 -12.82
CA PHE A 329 11.45 -16.89 -13.02
C PHE A 329 11.91 -16.44 -14.40
N GLY A 330 13.12 -15.87 -14.46
CA GLY A 330 13.83 -15.57 -15.69
C GLY A 330 15.20 -16.23 -15.71
N SER A 331 15.73 -16.47 -16.89
CA SER A 331 17.04 -17.09 -17.06
C SER A 331 17.75 -16.56 -18.28
N ALA A 332 19.02 -16.24 -18.15
CA ALA A 332 19.89 -15.96 -19.28
C ALA A 332 21.12 -16.87 -19.24
N LYS A 333 21.49 -17.38 -20.40
CA LYS A 333 22.78 -18.07 -20.57
C LYS A 333 23.87 -17.03 -20.69
N MET A 334 25.10 -17.44 -20.44
CA MET A 334 26.26 -16.62 -20.72
C MET A 334 26.23 -16.14 -22.20
N VAL A 335 26.32 -14.83 -22.41
CA VAL A 335 26.35 -14.19 -23.74
C VAL A 335 27.78 -14.13 -24.25
#